data_393bf42777d8273220eb4ca41d941e96
#
_entry.id   393bf42777d8273220eb4ca41d941e96
#
_cell.length_a   1.000
_cell.length_b   1.000
_cell.length_c   1.000
_cell.angle_alpha   90.00
_cell.angle_beta   90.00
_cell.angle_gamma   90.00
#
_symmetry.space_group_name_H-M   'P 1'
#
loop_
_entity.id
_entity.type
_entity.pdbx_description
1 polymer ?
#
loop_
_entity_poly.entity_id
_entity_poly.type
_entity_poly.pdbx_seq_one_letter_code
_entity_poly.pdbx_strand_id
1 'polypeptide(L)'
;MVETAQKYGISVSTLQRYLKNVPQNQDVSCRIHPIAITLQMDATYWGRNFGVVIMKDSLSGDVLWFKFINRHERLEDYKEGISYIESLGYTIQGLVCDGFKGLRQAFPNYKFQLCQFHQVMTIKTKLTSRPKLEASKELLELSKMLCHTDKESFIGALKEWYTKWEDFLKERTTTEYGKSHYTHKALRSAFLSLKRNMSSLWTYYD
;
A
#
# COMPACT_ATOMS: atom_id res chain seq x y z
N MET A 1 -32.22 2.89 -1.77
CA MET A 1 -31.21 3.41 -0.83
C MET A 1 -31.24 2.71 0.52
N VAL A 2 -32.40 2.58 1.18
CA VAL A 2 -32.51 1.90 2.48
C VAL A 2 -32.10 0.43 2.38
N GLU A 3 -32.63 -0.30 1.41
CA GLU A 3 -32.29 -1.72 1.17
C GLU A 3 -30.80 -1.89 0.84
N THR A 4 -30.23 -0.99 0.05
CA THR A 4 -28.79 -1.02 -0.27
C THR A 4 -27.94 -0.77 0.98
N ALA A 5 -28.30 0.21 1.81
CA ALA A 5 -27.61 0.49 3.05
C ALA A 5 -27.69 -0.70 4.02
N GLN A 6 -28.86 -1.31 4.16
CA GLN A 6 -29.06 -2.53 4.96
C GLN A 6 -28.25 -3.72 4.40
N LYS A 7 -28.29 -3.94 3.08
CA LYS A 7 -27.52 -4.99 2.42
C LYS A 7 -26.03 -4.91 2.72
N TYR A 8 -25.48 -3.70 2.85
CA TYR A 8 -24.06 -3.46 3.08
C TYR A 8 -23.70 -3.06 4.52
N GLY A 9 -24.67 -3.07 5.45
CA GLY A 9 -24.45 -2.79 6.87
C GLY A 9 -23.93 -1.37 7.17
N ILE A 10 -24.26 -0.40 6.30
CA ILE A 10 -23.90 1.02 6.45
C ILE A 10 -25.16 1.87 6.66
N SER A 11 -24.99 3.07 7.25
CA SER A 11 -26.12 3.99 7.39
C SER A 11 -26.51 4.61 6.04
N VAL A 12 -27.79 4.95 5.88
CA VAL A 12 -28.27 5.65 4.67
C VAL A 12 -27.52 6.96 4.44
N SER A 13 -27.20 7.70 5.52
CA SER A 13 -26.40 8.93 5.43
C SER A 13 -24.96 8.69 4.94
N THR A 14 -24.37 7.58 5.34
CA THR A 14 -23.06 7.16 4.84
C THR A 14 -23.12 6.83 3.36
N LEU A 15 -24.12 6.07 2.93
CA LEU A 15 -24.34 5.75 1.52
C LEU A 15 -24.57 7.01 0.68
N GLN A 16 -25.41 7.94 1.17
CA GLN A 16 -25.68 9.21 0.48
C GLN A 16 -24.42 10.08 0.34
N ARG A 17 -23.58 10.12 1.37
CA ARG A 17 -22.29 10.85 1.32
C ARG A 17 -21.37 10.29 0.26
N TYR A 18 -21.30 8.98 0.12
CA TYR A 18 -20.49 8.36 -0.94
C TYR A 18 -21.07 8.63 -2.34
N LEU A 19 -22.37 8.47 -2.52
CA LEU A 19 -23.02 8.69 -3.81
C LEU A 19 -22.94 10.15 -4.29
N LYS A 20 -22.91 11.13 -3.37
CA LYS A 20 -22.71 12.56 -3.73
C LYS A 20 -21.33 12.84 -4.36
N ASN A 21 -20.33 12.04 -4.00
CA ASN A 21 -18.97 12.19 -4.47
C ASN A 21 -18.65 11.32 -5.72
N VAL A 22 -19.61 10.50 -6.16
CA VAL A 22 -19.48 9.75 -7.42
C VAL A 22 -19.86 10.69 -8.57
N PRO A 23 -18.96 10.95 -9.55
CA PRO A 23 -19.30 11.71 -10.74
C PRO A 23 -20.50 11.07 -11.44
N GLN A 24 -21.57 11.84 -11.67
CA GLN A 24 -22.82 11.30 -12.24
C GLN A 24 -22.74 10.98 -13.74
N ASN A 25 -21.66 11.39 -14.41
CA ASN A 25 -21.39 11.13 -15.83
C ASN A 25 -19.96 10.61 -15.98
N GLN A 26 -19.77 9.32 -15.75
CA GLN A 26 -18.69 8.63 -16.44
C GLN A 26 -19.26 8.05 -17.73
N ASP A 27 -19.30 8.86 -18.78
CA ASP A 27 -19.12 8.33 -20.12
C ASP A 27 -17.75 7.65 -20.09
N VAL A 28 -17.75 6.34 -19.90
CA VAL A 28 -16.63 5.50 -20.28
C VAL A 28 -16.62 5.55 -21.81
N SER A 29 -16.20 6.70 -22.36
CA SER A 29 -15.90 6.79 -23.76
C SER A 29 -14.82 5.74 -24.00
N CYS A 30 -15.18 4.69 -24.73
CA CYS A 30 -14.24 3.72 -25.25
C CYS A 30 -13.16 4.52 -25.99
N ARG A 31 -12.03 4.78 -25.31
CA ARG A 31 -10.90 5.42 -25.97
C ARG A 31 -10.38 4.40 -26.98
N ILE A 32 -10.49 4.75 -28.25
CA ILE A 32 -10.21 3.89 -29.41
C ILE A 32 -8.71 3.56 -29.56
N HIS A 33 -7.84 4.13 -28.71
CA HIS A 33 -6.40 3.90 -28.77
C HIS A 33 -5.90 3.15 -27.53
N PRO A 34 -5.03 2.14 -27.69
CA PRO A 34 -4.40 1.46 -26.58
C PRO A 34 -3.60 2.48 -25.78
N ILE A 35 -4.08 2.78 -24.57
CA ILE A 35 -3.40 3.70 -23.67
C ILE A 35 -2.52 2.88 -22.78
N ALA A 36 -1.23 3.22 -22.76
CA ALA A 36 -0.29 2.68 -21.81
C ALA A 36 -0.51 3.35 -20.44
N ILE A 37 -0.77 2.55 -19.41
CA ILE A 37 -1.08 3.02 -18.06
C ILE A 37 -0.19 2.39 -17.01
N THR A 38 0.00 3.09 -15.90
CA THR A 38 0.49 2.51 -14.65
C THR A 38 -0.72 2.33 -13.72
N LEU A 39 -1.05 1.08 -13.42
CA LEU A 39 -2.24 0.74 -12.68
C LEU A 39 -1.98 0.78 -11.17
N GLN A 40 -2.67 1.64 -10.46
CA GLN A 40 -2.67 1.69 -9.01
C GLN A 40 -3.83 0.84 -8.48
N MET A 41 -3.50 -0.08 -7.55
CA MET A 41 -4.44 -1.04 -6.97
C MET A 41 -4.46 -0.90 -5.45
N ASP A 42 -5.65 -0.86 -4.88
CA ASP A 42 -5.84 -0.76 -3.43
C ASP A 42 -7.17 -1.39 -3.01
N ALA A 43 -7.27 -1.78 -1.74
CA ALA A 43 -8.51 -2.24 -1.14
C ALA A 43 -8.83 -1.43 0.12
N THR A 44 -10.04 -0.92 0.18
CA THR A 44 -10.52 -0.13 1.31
C THR A 44 -11.69 -0.82 1.98
N TYR A 45 -11.74 -0.82 3.32
CA TYR A 45 -12.74 -1.51 4.10
C TYR A 45 -13.56 -0.56 4.97
N TRP A 46 -14.87 -0.88 5.09
CA TRP A 46 -15.79 -0.27 6.04
C TRP A 46 -16.24 -1.34 7.04
N GLY A 47 -15.68 -1.30 8.24
CA GLY A 47 -15.86 -2.36 9.23
C GLY A 47 -15.02 -3.61 8.90
N ARG A 48 -15.53 -4.79 9.31
CA ARG A 48 -14.73 -6.03 9.24
C ARG A 48 -14.83 -6.78 7.92
N ASN A 49 -15.98 -6.73 7.26
CA ASN A 49 -16.28 -7.66 6.16
C ASN A 49 -16.69 -6.97 4.86
N PHE A 50 -16.92 -5.67 4.85
CA PHE A 50 -17.33 -4.96 3.64
C PHE A 50 -16.20 -4.05 3.17
N GLY A 51 -15.83 -4.19 1.92
CA GLY A 51 -14.78 -3.40 1.30
C GLY A 51 -14.99 -3.21 -0.19
N VAL A 52 -14.06 -2.50 -0.79
CA VAL A 52 -13.97 -2.34 -2.24
C VAL A 52 -12.51 -2.51 -2.66
N VAL A 53 -12.28 -3.30 -3.68
CA VAL A 53 -11.02 -3.31 -4.43
C VAL A 53 -11.18 -2.31 -5.56
N ILE A 54 -10.21 -1.42 -5.70
CA ILE A 54 -10.22 -0.34 -6.69
C ILE A 54 -8.94 -0.41 -7.52
N MET A 55 -9.09 -0.21 -8.82
CA MET A 55 -7.99 -0.06 -9.77
C MET A 55 -8.15 1.22 -10.54
N LYS A 56 -7.12 2.06 -10.53
CA LYS A 56 -7.13 3.35 -11.19
C LYS A 56 -5.84 3.59 -11.97
N ASP A 57 -5.94 4.38 -13.03
CA ASP A 57 -4.75 4.91 -13.66
C ASP A 57 -4.04 5.88 -12.73
N SER A 58 -2.74 5.69 -12.51
CA SER A 58 -1.95 6.52 -11.60
C SER A 58 -1.73 7.94 -12.10
N LEU A 59 -1.86 8.18 -13.42
CA LEU A 59 -1.64 9.48 -14.02
C LEU A 59 -2.92 10.32 -14.04
N SER A 60 -4.01 9.78 -14.59
CA SER A 60 -5.29 10.50 -14.67
C SER A 60 -6.07 10.45 -13.35
N GLY A 61 -5.85 9.44 -12.52
CA GLY A 61 -6.64 9.17 -11.34
C GLY A 61 -8.00 8.52 -11.62
N ASP A 62 -8.31 8.23 -12.88
CA ASP A 62 -9.56 7.60 -13.28
C ASP A 62 -9.67 6.20 -12.73
N VAL A 63 -10.83 5.88 -12.16
CA VAL A 63 -11.15 4.53 -11.71
C VAL A 63 -11.53 3.69 -12.92
N LEU A 64 -10.70 2.73 -13.27
CA LEU A 64 -10.90 1.86 -14.44
C LEU A 64 -11.69 0.59 -14.08
N TRP A 65 -11.58 0.14 -12.84
CA TRP A 65 -12.31 -1.01 -12.34
C TRP A 65 -12.46 -0.95 -10.82
N PHE A 66 -13.58 -1.46 -10.33
CA PHE A 66 -13.80 -1.66 -8.90
C PHE A 66 -14.71 -2.86 -8.65
N LYS A 67 -14.57 -3.47 -7.48
CA LYS A 67 -15.41 -4.58 -7.03
C LYS A 67 -15.69 -4.45 -5.53
N PHE A 68 -16.97 -4.41 -5.18
CA PHE A 68 -17.38 -4.54 -3.79
C PHE A 68 -17.21 -5.99 -3.31
N ILE A 69 -16.62 -6.14 -2.15
CA ILE A 69 -16.37 -7.42 -1.51
C ILE A 69 -16.96 -7.43 -0.10
N ASN A 70 -17.48 -8.59 0.32
CA ASN A 70 -18.01 -8.84 1.67
C ASN A 70 -17.09 -9.77 2.48
N ARG A 71 -15.83 -9.77 2.17
CA ARG A 71 -14.74 -10.56 2.74
C ARG A 71 -13.41 -9.82 2.59
N HIS A 72 -12.33 -10.38 3.10
CA HIS A 72 -11.01 -9.88 2.75
C HIS A 72 -10.70 -10.08 1.26
N GLU A 73 -9.95 -9.17 0.68
CA GLU A 73 -9.45 -9.23 -0.70
C GLU A 73 -8.66 -10.53 -0.97
N ARG A 74 -8.68 -10.97 -2.21
CA ARG A 74 -7.95 -12.15 -2.69
C ARG A 74 -7.22 -11.83 -3.98
N LEU A 75 -6.23 -12.64 -4.33
CA LEU A 75 -5.49 -12.50 -5.58
C LEU A 75 -6.40 -12.57 -6.81
N GLU A 76 -7.49 -13.37 -6.72
CA GLU A 76 -8.47 -13.51 -7.79
C GLU A 76 -9.19 -12.20 -8.10
N ASP A 77 -9.44 -11.34 -7.11
CA ASP A 77 -10.07 -10.03 -7.32
C ASP A 77 -9.17 -9.13 -8.16
N TYR A 78 -7.87 -9.16 -7.89
CA TYR A 78 -6.88 -8.39 -8.67
C TYR A 78 -6.70 -8.95 -10.08
N LYS A 79 -6.69 -10.28 -10.25
CA LYS A 79 -6.62 -10.92 -11.58
C LYS A 79 -7.82 -10.54 -12.44
N GLU A 80 -9.03 -10.60 -11.87
CA GLU A 80 -10.26 -10.22 -12.53
C GLU A 80 -10.22 -8.77 -13.04
N GLY A 81 -9.81 -7.83 -12.18
CA GLY A 81 -9.73 -6.42 -12.54
C GLY A 81 -8.67 -6.14 -13.61
N ILE A 82 -7.49 -6.74 -13.52
CA ILE A 82 -6.42 -6.61 -14.53
C ILE A 82 -6.92 -7.14 -15.87
N SER A 83 -7.47 -8.35 -15.91
CA SER A 83 -7.99 -8.95 -17.15
C SER A 83 -9.11 -8.12 -17.77
N TYR A 84 -9.99 -7.53 -16.96
CA TYR A 84 -11.02 -6.61 -17.44
C TYR A 84 -10.42 -5.36 -18.09
N ILE A 85 -9.45 -4.71 -17.44
CA ILE A 85 -8.81 -3.49 -17.94
C ILE A 85 -8.07 -3.78 -19.26
N GLU A 86 -7.37 -4.91 -19.35
CA GLU A 86 -6.72 -5.34 -20.58
C GLU A 86 -7.73 -5.62 -21.71
N SER A 87 -8.89 -6.18 -21.38
CA SER A 87 -9.97 -6.44 -22.36
C SER A 87 -10.56 -5.14 -22.94
N LEU A 88 -10.41 -4.01 -22.24
CA LEU A 88 -10.77 -2.68 -22.73
C LEU A 88 -9.71 -2.06 -23.67
N GLY A 89 -8.59 -2.78 -23.92
CA GLY A 89 -7.52 -2.33 -24.80
C GLY A 89 -6.41 -1.52 -24.10
N TYR A 90 -6.40 -1.44 -22.77
CA TYR A 90 -5.30 -0.79 -22.05
C TYR A 90 -4.05 -1.67 -22.03
N THR A 91 -2.89 -1.05 -22.18
CA THR A 91 -1.58 -1.68 -21.99
C THR A 91 -1.04 -1.31 -20.61
N ILE A 92 -0.95 -2.28 -19.69
CA ILE A 92 -0.46 -2.04 -18.33
C ILE A 92 1.07 -2.11 -18.33
N GLN A 93 1.75 -1.00 -18.09
CA GLN A 93 3.21 -0.90 -18.03
C GLN A 93 3.77 -1.26 -16.66
N GLY A 94 2.99 -1.05 -15.61
CA GLY A 94 3.41 -1.34 -14.24
C GLY A 94 2.24 -1.35 -13.26
N LEU A 95 2.47 -1.99 -12.12
CA LEU A 95 1.50 -2.12 -11.03
C LEU A 95 2.03 -1.40 -9.80
N VAL A 96 1.23 -0.52 -9.23
CA VAL A 96 1.48 0.12 -7.93
C VAL A 96 0.45 -0.39 -6.93
N CYS A 97 0.91 -0.99 -5.83
CA CYS A 97 -0.01 -1.49 -4.80
C CYS A 97 0.62 -1.45 -3.41
N ASP A 98 -0.16 -1.78 -2.42
CA ASP A 98 0.33 -2.07 -1.08
C ASP A 98 1.13 -3.39 -1.05
N GLY A 99 1.59 -3.79 0.11
CA GLY A 99 2.35 -5.03 0.29
C GLY A 99 1.48 -6.29 0.40
N PHE A 100 0.30 -6.37 -0.22
CA PHE A 100 -0.55 -7.55 -0.14
C PHE A 100 0.20 -8.81 -0.56
N LYS A 101 0.15 -9.82 0.31
CA LYS A 101 0.97 -11.03 0.18
C LYS A 101 0.63 -11.81 -1.09
N GLY A 102 1.65 -12.08 -1.88
CA GLY A 102 1.53 -12.87 -3.10
C GLY A 102 1.23 -12.06 -4.36
N LEU A 103 0.90 -10.76 -4.24
CA LEU A 103 0.50 -9.96 -5.39
C LEU A 103 1.64 -9.84 -6.43
N ARG A 104 2.86 -9.54 -5.97
CA ARG A 104 4.04 -9.47 -6.85
C ARG A 104 4.31 -10.78 -7.58
N GLN A 105 4.16 -11.92 -6.89
CA GLN A 105 4.36 -13.25 -7.47
C GLN A 105 3.24 -13.64 -8.43
N ALA A 106 2.03 -13.13 -8.21
CA ALA A 106 0.89 -13.39 -9.08
C ALA A 106 1.00 -12.70 -10.44
N PHE A 107 1.80 -11.62 -10.52
CA PHE A 107 1.95 -10.78 -11.70
C PHE A 107 3.41 -10.58 -12.10
N PRO A 108 4.17 -11.66 -12.42
CA PRO A 108 5.61 -11.59 -12.67
C PRO A 108 5.98 -10.82 -13.94
N ASN A 109 5.03 -10.67 -14.87
CA ASN A 109 5.26 -10.01 -16.17
C ASN A 109 5.14 -8.49 -16.11
N TYR A 110 4.72 -7.93 -14.97
CA TYR A 110 4.59 -6.49 -14.81
C TYR A 110 5.69 -5.91 -13.93
N LYS A 111 6.13 -4.70 -14.23
CA LYS A 111 6.93 -3.91 -13.31
C LYS A 111 6.10 -3.64 -12.05
N PHE A 112 6.64 -3.92 -10.89
CA PHE A 112 5.92 -3.84 -9.62
C PHE A 112 6.52 -2.76 -8.72
N GLN A 113 5.73 -1.74 -8.44
CA GLN A 113 6.06 -0.66 -7.51
C GLN A 113 5.28 -0.85 -6.20
N LEU A 114 5.99 -0.98 -5.09
CA LEU A 114 5.38 -0.92 -3.78
C LEU A 114 4.97 0.55 -3.47
N CYS A 115 3.75 0.76 -3.05
CA CYS A 115 3.26 2.08 -2.70
C CYS A 115 4.05 2.67 -1.53
N GLN A 116 4.75 3.78 -1.77
CA GLN A 116 5.57 4.45 -0.76
C GLN A 116 4.72 4.94 0.41
N PHE A 117 3.51 5.45 0.15
CA PHE A 117 2.57 5.85 1.20
C PHE A 117 2.24 4.68 2.14
N HIS A 118 1.89 3.50 1.59
CA HIS A 118 1.60 2.32 2.40
C HIS A 118 2.83 1.81 3.16
N GLN A 119 4.03 1.97 2.61
CA GLN A 119 5.26 1.69 3.35
C GLN A 119 5.44 2.63 4.56
N VAL A 120 5.18 3.93 4.41
CA VAL A 120 5.19 4.89 5.53
C VAL A 120 4.15 4.50 6.59
N MET A 121 2.92 4.15 6.15
CA MET A 121 1.88 3.70 7.07
C MET A 121 2.26 2.40 7.81
N THR A 122 2.97 1.48 7.15
CA THR A 122 3.51 0.27 7.77
C THR A 122 4.53 0.61 8.86
N ILE A 123 5.44 1.56 8.62
CA ILE A 123 6.40 2.02 9.63
C ILE A 123 5.67 2.69 10.82
N LYS A 124 4.73 3.58 10.52
CA LYS A 124 3.89 4.24 11.54
C LYS A 124 3.12 3.23 12.41
N THR A 125 2.57 2.19 11.81
CA THR A 125 1.85 1.13 12.55
C THR A 125 2.78 0.37 13.49
N LYS A 126 4.01 0.05 13.03
CA LYS A 126 5.01 -0.67 13.84
C LYS A 126 5.58 0.17 14.99
N LEU A 127 5.78 1.48 14.76
CA LEU A 127 6.43 2.39 15.71
C LEU A 127 5.45 3.22 16.54
N THR A 128 4.15 3.18 16.23
CA THR A 128 3.09 4.11 16.66
C THR A 128 3.21 5.51 16.04
N SER A 129 2.17 6.34 16.22
CA SER A 129 2.18 7.72 15.74
C SER A 129 3.07 8.65 16.57
N ARG A 130 3.35 8.27 17.83
CA ARG A 130 4.13 9.05 18.80
C ARG A 130 5.12 8.14 19.53
N PRO A 131 6.18 7.70 18.85
CA PRO A 131 7.17 6.81 19.45
C PRO A 131 7.93 7.53 20.57
N LYS A 132 8.29 6.78 21.61
CA LYS A 132 9.03 7.33 22.76
C LYS A 132 10.55 7.30 22.54
N LEU A 133 11.05 6.25 21.87
CA LEU A 133 12.47 6.04 21.63
C LEU A 133 12.97 6.99 20.54
N GLU A 134 14.12 7.60 20.73
CA GLU A 134 14.70 8.56 19.77
C GLU A 134 14.97 7.88 18.40
N ALA A 135 15.57 6.71 18.39
CA ALA A 135 15.75 5.90 17.18
C ALA A 135 14.44 5.65 16.42
N SER A 136 13.32 5.46 17.14
CA SER A 136 12.01 5.26 16.52
C SER A 136 11.42 6.54 15.96
N LYS A 137 11.65 7.69 16.62
CA LYS A 137 11.23 9.01 16.12
C LYS A 137 11.97 9.34 14.82
N GLU A 138 13.29 9.21 14.84
CA GLU A 138 14.13 9.45 13.67
C GLU A 138 13.74 8.55 12.48
N LEU A 139 13.53 7.23 12.71
CA LEU A 139 13.14 6.32 11.64
C LEU A 139 11.75 6.65 11.08
N LEU A 140 10.82 7.09 11.94
CA LEU A 140 9.48 7.51 11.50
C LEU A 140 9.56 8.78 10.64
N GLU A 141 10.34 9.80 11.06
CA GLU A 141 10.53 11.02 10.27
C GLU A 141 11.24 10.72 8.95
N LEU A 142 12.31 9.91 8.97
CA LEU A 142 13.00 9.46 7.77
C LEU A 142 12.03 8.74 6.83
N SER A 143 11.16 7.86 7.35
CA SER A 143 10.21 7.15 6.51
C SER A 143 9.24 8.09 5.78
N LYS A 144 8.87 9.23 6.37
CA LYS A 144 8.01 10.24 5.73
C LYS A 144 8.69 10.91 4.54
N MET A 145 10.02 10.99 4.53
CA MET A 145 10.77 11.53 3.40
C MET A 145 10.68 10.65 2.15
N LEU A 146 10.29 9.38 2.30
CA LEU A 146 10.22 8.41 1.21
C LEU A 146 9.43 8.92 -0.02
N CYS A 147 8.36 9.68 0.21
CA CYS A 147 7.51 10.23 -0.85
C CYS A 147 7.99 11.60 -1.37
N HIS A 148 9.08 12.16 -0.83
CA HIS A 148 9.49 13.55 -1.06
C HIS A 148 10.97 13.71 -1.42
N THR A 149 11.72 12.62 -1.55
CA THR A 149 13.15 12.63 -1.86
C THR A 149 13.46 11.63 -2.98
N ASP A 150 14.68 11.66 -3.49
CA ASP A 150 15.17 10.69 -4.46
C ASP A 150 15.69 9.41 -3.79
N LYS A 151 15.96 8.38 -4.61
CA LYS A 151 16.43 7.06 -4.18
C LYS A 151 17.76 7.11 -3.45
N GLU A 152 18.73 7.83 -4.00
CA GLU A 152 20.09 7.89 -3.46
C GLU A 152 20.12 8.59 -2.10
N SER A 153 19.48 9.75 -2.01
CA SER A 153 19.34 10.52 -0.77
C SER A 153 18.65 9.73 0.33
N PHE A 154 17.57 9.02 0.00
CA PHE A 154 16.89 8.17 0.97
C PHE A 154 17.75 7.01 1.46
N ILE A 155 18.44 6.32 0.55
CA ILE A 155 19.34 5.21 0.90
C ILE A 155 20.51 5.71 1.76
N GLY A 156 21.07 6.88 1.44
CA GLY A 156 22.11 7.53 2.23
C GLY A 156 21.64 7.78 3.66
N ALA A 157 20.55 8.48 3.82
CA ALA A 157 19.98 8.81 5.14
C ALA A 157 19.60 7.54 5.95
N LEU A 158 19.07 6.49 5.29
CA LEU A 158 18.78 5.23 5.96
C LEU A 158 20.05 4.49 6.42
N LYS A 159 21.14 4.57 5.67
CA LYS A 159 22.44 4.02 6.06
C LYS A 159 23.04 4.76 7.25
N GLU A 160 23.00 6.10 7.25
CA GLU A 160 23.46 6.93 8.38
C GLU A 160 22.68 6.61 9.64
N TRP A 161 21.34 6.54 9.54
CA TRP A 161 20.49 6.14 10.64
C TRP A 161 20.87 4.74 11.16
N TYR A 162 21.08 3.77 10.26
CA TYR A 162 21.45 2.41 10.65
C TYR A 162 22.80 2.38 11.37
N THR A 163 23.82 3.08 10.86
CA THR A 163 25.14 3.17 11.50
C THR A 163 25.05 3.75 12.91
N LYS A 164 24.22 4.78 13.10
CA LYS A 164 24.00 5.41 14.41
C LYS A 164 23.34 4.45 15.43
N TRP A 165 22.42 3.61 14.97
CA TRP A 165 21.57 2.82 15.84
C TRP A 165 21.80 1.29 15.74
N GLU A 166 22.84 0.85 15.06
CA GLU A 166 23.10 -0.57 14.79
C GLU A 166 23.20 -1.40 16.09
N ASP A 167 23.98 -0.94 17.07
CA ASP A 167 24.17 -1.66 18.33
C ASP A 167 22.88 -1.68 19.14
N PHE A 168 22.13 -0.58 19.18
CA PHE A 168 20.81 -0.52 19.80
C PHE A 168 19.83 -1.54 19.19
N LEU A 169 19.86 -1.73 17.87
CA LEU A 169 19.05 -2.72 17.17
C LEU A 169 19.47 -4.16 17.46
N LYS A 170 20.72 -4.38 17.88
CA LYS A 170 21.27 -5.71 18.22
C LYS A 170 21.03 -6.09 19.67
N GLU A 171 20.66 -5.16 20.52
CA GLU A 171 20.37 -5.42 21.94
C GLU A 171 19.39 -6.58 22.13
N ARG A 172 19.71 -7.42 23.10
CA ARG A 172 18.90 -8.61 23.41
C ARG A 172 18.56 -8.64 24.90
N THR A 173 17.33 -9.03 25.16
CA THR A 173 16.83 -9.31 26.51
C THR A 173 16.62 -10.80 26.67
N THR A 174 17.10 -11.36 27.80
CA THR A 174 16.84 -12.74 28.15
C THR A 174 15.72 -12.79 29.18
N THR A 175 14.73 -13.64 28.95
CA THR A 175 13.64 -13.87 29.90
C THR A 175 14.09 -14.72 31.05
N GLU A 176 13.33 -14.76 32.15
CA GLU A 176 13.57 -15.64 33.32
C GLU A 176 13.66 -17.12 32.92
N TYR A 177 13.05 -17.54 31.82
CA TYR A 177 13.10 -18.89 31.27
C TYR A 177 14.27 -19.11 30.28
N GLY A 178 15.26 -18.24 30.26
CA GLY A 178 16.44 -18.36 29.39
C GLY A 178 16.21 -18.07 27.89
N LYS A 179 15.00 -17.65 27.46
CA LYS A 179 14.74 -17.32 26.06
C LYS A 179 15.24 -15.91 25.74
N SER A 180 16.14 -15.81 24.78
CA SER A 180 16.68 -14.54 24.30
C SER A 180 15.88 -13.99 23.12
N HIS A 181 15.62 -12.68 23.13
CA HIS A 181 14.95 -11.98 22.03
C HIS A 181 15.50 -10.57 21.85
N TYR A 182 15.31 -9.97 20.68
CA TYR A 182 15.69 -8.57 20.47
C TYR A 182 14.85 -7.66 21.35
N THR A 183 15.50 -6.77 22.09
CA THR A 183 14.87 -5.79 22.99
C THR A 183 13.95 -4.85 22.20
N HIS A 184 14.41 -4.35 21.07
CA HIS A 184 13.72 -3.37 20.22
C HIS A 184 13.05 -4.00 19.00
N LYS A 185 12.22 -5.04 19.21
CA LYS A 185 11.58 -5.84 18.12
C LYS A 185 10.81 -4.99 17.12
N ALA A 186 10.01 -4.03 17.58
CA ALA A 186 9.18 -3.19 16.73
C ALA A 186 10.04 -2.30 15.82
N LEU A 187 11.04 -1.64 16.40
CA LEU A 187 11.99 -0.79 15.67
C LEU A 187 12.77 -1.60 14.63
N ARG A 188 13.32 -2.75 15.04
CA ARG A 188 14.00 -3.67 14.15
C ARG A 188 13.10 -4.14 13.01
N SER A 189 11.85 -4.51 13.31
CA SER A 189 10.86 -4.93 12.30
C SER A 189 10.53 -3.80 11.32
N ALA A 190 10.45 -2.56 11.78
CA ALA A 190 10.22 -1.39 10.94
C ALA A 190 11.40 -1.17 9.97
N PHE A 191 12.62 -1.12 10.49
CA PHE A 191 13.83 -0.99 9.67
C PHE A 191 13.98 -2.12 8.64
N LEU A 192 13.80 -3.38 9.07
CA LEU A 192 13.90 -4.53 8.15
C LEU A 192 12.81 -4.54 7.08
N SER A 193 11.64 -3.94 7.36
CA SER A 193 10.60 -3.74 6.34
C SER A 193 11.06 -2.78 5.24
N LEU A 194 11.65 -1.63 5.60
CA LEU A 194 12.24 -0.70 4.63
C LEU A 194 13.36 -1.36 3.83
N LYS A 195 14.32 -1.99 4.51
CA LYS A 195 15.47 -2.66 3.87
C LYS A 195 15.03 -3.72 2.85
N ARG A 196 14.06 -4.57 3.22
CA ARG A 196 13.56 -5.65 2.36
C ARG A 196 12.83 -5.12 1.13
N ASN A 197 12.08 -4.05 1.30
CA ASN A 197 11.21 -3.49 0.26
C ASN A 197 11.91 -2.46 -0.62
N MET A 198 13.18 -2.11 -0.33
CA MET A 198 13.90 -1.00 -0.95
C MET A 198 13.89 -1.05 -2.49
N SER A 199 14.14 -2.21 -3.08
CA SER A 199 14.14 -2.36 -4.55
C SER A 199 12.77 -2.09 -5.18
N SER A 200 11.69 -2.44 -4.49
CA SER A 200 10.33 -2.26 -4.99
C SER A 200 9.73 -0.89 -4.69
N LEU A 201 10.36 -0.09 -3.85
CA LEU A 201 9.92 1.27 -3.52
C LEU A 201 10.35 2.31 -4.57
N TRP A 202 11.23 1.92 -5.51
CA TRP A 202 11.86 2.82 -6.48
C TRP A 202 11.82 2.28 -7.91
N THR A 203 10.91 1.34 -8.19
CA THR A 203 10.77 0.72 -9.52
C THR A 203 10.43 1.72 -10.63
N TYR A 204 9.80 2.84 -10.28
CA TYR A 204 9.48 3.91 -11.24
C TYR A 204 10.70 4.69 -11.76
N TYR A 205 11.89 4.45 -11.21
CA TYR A 205 13.16 4.97 -11.73
C TYR A 205 13.77 4.06 -12.82
N ASP A 206 13.31 2.79 -12.90
CA ASP A 206 13.81 1.79 -13.85
C ASP A 206 12.94 1.77 -15.12
#